data_899ec2655f470c16127a8720bac7b5a0
#
_entry.id   899ec2655f470c16127a8720bac7b5a0
#
_cell.length_a   1.000
_cell.length_b   1.000
_cell.length_c   1.000
_cell.angle_alpha   90.00
_cell.angle_beta   90.00
_cell.angle_gamma   90.00
#
_symmetry.space_group_name_H-M   'P 1'
#
loop_
_entity.id
_entity.type
_entity.pdbx_description
1 polymer ?
#
loop_
_entity_poly.entity_id
_entity_poly.type
_entity_poly.pdbx_seq_one_letter_code
_entity_poly.pdbx_strand_id
1 'polypeptide(L)'
;MQTYPEESLRLAAKDEADLEVVSALLQDAIIAGADMHYDAQHECFMAVANRFCWERPALADMNDSSGGAVHERALCGVRIDHVTAVQKRRWPADMRDAFLNLLALKLLAMPKQDSDYLIELSFSGGPSMRLTVKQIDIVLCDLD
;
A
#
# COMPACT_ATOMS: atom_id res chain seq x y z
N MET A 1 27.33 13.44 5.42
CA MET A 1 26.58 13.60 5.63
C MET A 1 25.23 13.18 5.31
N GLN A 2 24.32 13.84 5.16
CA GLN A 2 23.02 13.38 5.11
C GLN A 2 22.53 13.02 3.80
N THR A 3 21.98 11.87 3.63
CA THR A 3 21.48 11.38 2.35
C THR A 3 20.02 10.95 2.45
N TYR A 4 19.34 11.32 3.50
CA TYR A 4 17.98 10.87 3.70
C TYR A 4 17.02 11.20 2.57
N PRO A 5 17.06 12.41 1.98
CA PRO A 5 16.14 12.71 0.87
C PRO A 5 16.33 11.81 -0.34
N GLU A 6 17.54 11.34 -0.56
CA GLU A 6 17.81 10.44 -1.68
C GLU A 6 17.29 9.04 -1.44
N GLU A 7 17.16 8.63 -0.17
CA GLU A 7 16.69 7.30 0.18
C GLU A 7 15.20 7.24 0.42
N SER A 8 14.55 8.39 0.67
CA SER A 8 13.12 8.43 0.94
C SER A 8 12.35 8.22 -0.34
N LEU A 9 11.37 7.32 -0.27
CA LEU A 9 10.53 7.03 -1.41
C LEU A 9 9.50 8.12 -1.60
N ARG A 10 9.37 8.59 -2.84
CA ARG A 10 8.24 9.39 -3.31
C ARG A 10 7.87 8.90 -4.68
N LEU A 11 6.64 8.44 -4.84
CA LEU A 11 6.22 7.83 -6.09
C LEU A 11 4.77 8.20 -6.35
N ALA A 12 4.48 8.61 -7.59
CA ALA A 12 3.11 8.79 -8.05
C ALA A 12 2.81 7.73 -9.10
N ALA A 13 1.69 7.05 -8.96
CA ALA A 13 1.25 6.00 -9.87
C ALA A 13 0.00 6.44 -10.58
N LYS A 14 0.01 6.37 -11.91
CA LYS A 14 -1.07 6.89 -12.75
C LYS A 14 -1.64 5.85 -13.71
N ASP A 15 -1.04 4.68 -13.82
CA ASP A 15 -1.49 3.65 -14.74
C ASP A 15 -1.26 2.26 -14.14
N GLU A 16 -1.62 1.23 -14.90
CA GLU A 16 -1.51 -0.15 -14.44
C GLU A 16 -0.06 -0.57 -14.19
N ALA A 17 0.86 -0.15 -15.04
CA ALA A 17 2.27 -0.50 -14.85
C ALA A 17 2.80 0.10 -13.55
N ASP A 18 2.42 1.34 -13.25
CA ASP A 18 2.79 1.98 -12.00
C ASP A 18 2.17 1.27 -10.82
N LEU A 19 0.94 0.77 -10.96
CA LEU A 19 0.27 0.04 -9.89
C LEU A 19 1.04 -1.22 -9.51
N GLU A 20 1.62 -1.91 -10.48
CA GLU A 20 2.46 -3.07 -10.22
C GLU A 20 3.69 -2.70 -9.39
N VAL A 21 4.28 -1.54 -9.67
CA VAL A 21 5.41 -1.04 -8.90
C VAL A 21 4.99 -0.75 -7.46
N VAL A 22 3.83 -0.10 -7.27
CA VAL A 22 3.29 0.17 -5.93
C VAL A 22 3.07 -1.14 -5.18
N SER A 23 2.48 -2.13 -5.84
CA SER A 23 2.23 -3.43 -5.22
C SER A 23 3.54 -4.09 -4.76
N ALA A 24 4.57 -4.03 -5.57
CA ALA A 24 5.87 -4.60 -5.22
C ALA A 24 6.52 -3.87 -4.05
N LEU A 25 6.42 -2.54 -4.01
CA LEU A 25 7.02 -1.75 -2.93
C LEU A 25 6.29 -1.94 -1.60
N LEU A 26 5.01 -2.24 -1.64
CA LEU A 26 4.20 -2.43 -0.43
C LEU A 26 4.02 -3.91 -0.05
N GLN A 27 4.65 -4.83 -0.76
CA GLN A 27 4.55 -6.25 -0.45
C GLN A 27 5.00 -6.50 0.98
N ASP A 28 4.18 -7.21 1.75
CA ASP A 28 4.40 -7.55 3.15
C ASP A 28 4.43 -6.34 4.08
N ALA A 29 3.96 -5.19 3.66
CA ALA A 29 3.82 -4.04 4.53
C ALA A 29 2.76 -4.32 5.58
N ILE A 30 2.99 -3.81 6.79
CA ILE A 30 2.05 -3.94 7.89
C ILE A 30 1.27 -2.64 8.03
N ILE A 31 -0.05 -2.74 8.03
CA ILE A 31 -0.95 -1.60 8.18
C ILE A 31 -1.82 -1.85 9.41
N ALA A 32 -1.76 -0.93 10.37
CA ALA A 32 -2.68 -0.98 11.49
C ALA A 32 -4.06 -0.57 11.03
N GLY A 33 -5.09 -1.27 11.51
CA GLY A 33 -6.46 -0.94 11.14
C GLY A 33 -6.84 0.49 11.49
N ALA A 34 -6.30 1.01 12.59
CA ALA A 34 -6.54 2.39 13.00
C ALA A 34 -5.91 3.42 12.06
N ASP A 35 -4.97 3.00 11.22
CA ASP A 35 -4.24 3.89 10.31
C ASP A 35 -4.79 3.83 8.89
N MET A 36 -5.97 3.26 8.71
CA MET A 36 -6.66 3.29 7.42
C MET A 36 -7.90 4.19 7.53
N HIS A 37 -8.05 5.07 6.56
CA HIS A 37 -9.15 6.02 6.60
C HIS A 37 -9.66 6.32 5.18
N TYR A 38 -10.98 6.25 5.00
CA TYR A 38 -11.63 6.65 3.77
C TYR A 38 -12.43 7.92 4.00
N ASP A 39 -12.06 8.98 3.30
CA ASP A 39 -12.78 10.25 3.32
C ASP A 39 -13.69 10.31 2.09
N ALA A 40 -14.96 9.94 2.28
CA ALA A 40 -15.90 9.87 1.17
C ALA A 40 -16.19 11.24 0.57
N GLN A 41 -16.14 12.29 1.37
CA GLN A 41 -16.40 13.64 0.88
C GLN A 41 -15.35 14.09 -0.12
N HIS A 42 -14.10 13.72 0.10
CA HIS A 42 -12.98 14.08 -0.77
C HIS A 42 -12.57 12.93 -1.70
N GLU A 43 -13.31 11.81 -1.66
CA GLU A 43 -13.02 10.62 -2.47
C GLU A 43 -11.57 10.17 -2.32
N CYS A 44 -11.07 10.15 -1.10
CA CYS A 44 -9.68 9.88 -0.82
C CYS A 44 -9.52 8.77 0.21
N PHE A 45 -8.75 7.75 -0.13
CA PHE A 45 -8.37 6.69 0.80
C PHE A 45 -6.93 6.91 1.23
N MET A 46 -6.68 6.84 2.53
CA MET A 46 -5.33 7.04 3.09
C MET A 46 -5.00 5.93 4.07
N ALA A 47 -3.72 5.56 4.09
CA ALA A 47 -3.21 4.60 5.04
C ALA A 47 -1.76 4.92 5.36
N VAL A 48 -1.30 4.43 6.51
CA VAL A 48 0.12 4.43 6.85
C VAL A 48 0.57 2.99 6.89
N ALA A 49 1.56 2.67 6.07
CA ALA A 49 2.09 1.32 5.94
C ALA A 49 3.52 1.28 6.46
N ASN A 50 3.81 0.27 7.27
CA ASN A 50 5.19 -0.02 7.66
C ASN A 50 5.72 -1.01 6.63
N ARG A 51 6.45 -0.49 5.64
CA ARG A 51 6.89 -1.27 4.49
C ARG A 51 8.34 -1.69 4.62
N PHE A 52 8.70 -2.79 3.94
CA PHE A 52 10.10 -3.11 3.71
C PHE A 52 10.64 -2.23 2.59
N CYS A 53 11.90 -1.83 2.71
CA CYS A 53 12.56 -1.02 1.68
C CYS A 53 13.18 -1.94 0.64
N TRP A 54 12.33 -2.62 -0.14
CA TRP A 54 12.77 -3.60 -1.14
C TRP A 54 13.69 -3.01 -2.19
N GLU A 55 13.55 -1.70 -2.44
CA GLU A 55 14.36 -1.01 -3.44
C GLU A 55 15.80 -0.77 -2.97
N ARG A 56 16.08 -0.99 -1.68
CA ARG A 56 17.43 -0.83 -1.12
C ARG A 56 18.10 -2.17 -0.96
N PRO A 57 19.44 -2.22 -1.03
CA PRO A 57 20.14 -3.47 -0.74
C PRO A 57 19.85 -3.96 0.67
N ALA A 58 19.87 -5.26 0.86
CA ALA A 58 19.77 -5.83 2.19
C ALA A 58 20.95 -5.35 3.04
N LEU A 59 20.72 -5.22 4.37
CA LEU A 59 21.76 -4.80 5.30
C LEU A 59 22.69 -5.98 5.56
N ALA A 60 23.82 -5.99 4.89
CA ALA A 60 24.73 -7.13 4.92
C ALA A 60 25.25 -7.45 6.32
N ASP A 61 25.39 -6.43 7.16
CA ASP A 61 25.90 -6.60 8.52
C ASP A 61 24.84 -7.07 9.50
N MET A 62 23.61 -7.23 9.06
CA MET A 62 22.48 -7.51 9.93
C MET A 62 21.72 -8.74 9.52
N ASN A 63 22.46 -9.79 9.17
CA ASN A 63 21.86 -11.08 8.93
C ASN A 63 21.37 -11.65 10.26
N ASP A 64 20.19 -12.24 10.25
CA ASP A 64 19.69 -12.87 11.47
C ASP A 64 20.39 -14.20 11.70
N SER A 65 20.06 -14.83 12.81
CA SER A 65 20.72 -16.09 13.19
C SER A 65 20.39 -17.25 12.24
N SER A 66 19.36 -17.11 11.42
CA SER A 66 19.03 -18.13 10.42
C SER A 66 19.79 -17.92 9.11
N GLY A 67 20.52 -16.83 8.99
CA GLY A 67 21.25 -16.51 7.78
C GLY A 67 20.46 -15.71 6.76
N GLY A 68 19.23 -15.31 7.10
CA GLY A 68 18.41 -14.50 6.19
C GLY A 68 18.89 -13.06 6.15
N ALA A 69 18.71 -12.41 5.00
CA ALA A 69 19.05 -11.00 4.84
C ALA A 69 18.02 -10.12 5.53
N VAL A 70 18.47 -9.01 6.12
CA VAL A 70 17.63 -8.05 6.79
C VAL A 70 17.44 -6.84 5.88
N HIS A 71 16.19 -6.45 5.68
CA HIS A 71 15.84 -5.24 4.93
C HIS A 71 15.40 -4.15 5.89
N GLU A 72 15.69 -2.91 5.54
CA GLU A 72 15.18 -1.78 6.28
C GLU A 72 13.68 -1.69 6.12
N ARG A 73 13.05 -1.05 7.10
CA ARG A 73 11.62 -0.74 7.06
C ARG A 73 11.43 0.77 7.18
N ALA A 74 10.36 1.27 6.62
CA ALA A 74 10.01 2.69 6.68
C ALA A 74 8.51 2.84 6.79
N LEU A 75 8.09 3.88 7.51
CA LEU A 75 6.67 4.27 7.50
C LEU A 75 6.40 5.03 6.22
N CYS A 76 5.37 4.60 5.51
CA CYS A 76 5.03 5.14 4.20
C CYS A 76 3.57 5.56 4.21
N GLY A 77 3.30 6.81 3.85
CA GLY A 77 1.95 7.26 3.59
C GLY A 77 1.50 6.74 2.25
N VAL A 78 0.28 6.22 2.21
CA VAL A 78 -0.37 5.73 0.99
C VAL A 78 -1.62 6.56 0.80
N ARG A 79 -1.73 7.23 -0.35
CA ARG A 79 -2.92 8.01 -0.67
C ARG A 79 -3.44 7.57 -2.02
N ILE A 80 -4.72 7.24 -2.08
CA ILE A 80 -5.40 6.86 -3.32
C ILE A 80 -6.55 7.81 -3.51
N ASP A 81 -6.50 8.60 -4.59
CA ASP A 81 -7.50 9.60 -4.89
C ASP A 81 -8.56 9.07 -5.86
N HIS A 82 -9.63 9.83 -6.01
CA HIS A 82 -10.74 9.51 -6.90
C HIS A 82 -11.46 8.21 -6.55
N VAL A 83 -11.46 7.86 -5.26
CA VAL A 83 -12.12 6.66 -4.77
C VAL A 83 -13.58 6.98 -4.52
N THR A 84 -14.46 6.35 -5.29
CA THR A 84 -15.91 6.59 -5.19
C THR A 84 -16.62 5.58 -4.32
N ALA A 85 -16.02 4.41 -4.09
CA ALA A 85 -16.62 3.39 -3.25
C ALA A 85 -15.54 2.49 -2.67
N VAL A 86 -15.80 2.01 -1.46
CA VAL A 86 -14.92 1.06 -0.75
C VAL A 86 -15.78 -0.12 -0.34
N GLN A 87 -15.36 -1.34 -0.70
CA GLN A 87 -16.00 -2.58 -0.31
C GLN A 87 -15.00 -3.42 0.46
N LYS A 88 -15.44 -4.01 1.56
CA LYS A 88 -14.59 -4.83 2.42
C LYS A 88 -15.14 -6.24 2.45
N ARG A 89 -14.25 -7.23 2.40
CA ARG A 89 -14.62 -8.64 2.46
C ARG A 89 -13.81 -9.31 3.57
N ARG A 90 -14.49 -10.15 4.37
CA ARG A 90 -13.89 -10.88 5.49
C ARG A 90 -13.19 -9.95 6.46
N TRP A 91 -13.78 -8.77 6.66
CA TRP A 91 -13.19 -7.74 7.49
C TRP A 91 -13.46 -8.04 8.96
N PRO A 92 -12.44 -8.10 9.81
CA PRO A 92 -12.65 -8.36 11.24
C PRO A 92 -13.46 -7.26 11.90
N ALA A 93 -14.30 -7.65 12.88
CA ALA A 93 -15.14 -6.69 13.57
C ALA A 93 -14.32 -5.70 14.41
N ASP A 94 -13.16 -6.15 14.90
CA ASP A 94 -12.29 -5.34 15.75
C ASP A 94 -11.08 -4.82 14.98
N MET A 95 -11.29 -4.42 13.73
CA MET A 95 -10.21 -4.03 12.84
C MET A 95 -9.33 -2.91 13.41
N ARG A 96 -9.91 -1.99 14.19
CA ARG A 96 -9.11 -0.90 14.73
C ARG A 96 -7.93 -1.38 15.55
N ASP A 97 -8.07 -2.51 16.21
CA ASP A 97 -7.03 -3.07 17.08
C ASP A 97 -6.19 -4.12 16.37
N ALA A 98 -6.44 -4.33 15.08
CA ALA A 98 -5.76 -5.37 14.32
C ALA A 98 -4.66 -4.78 13.45
N PHE A 99 -3.70 -5.64 13.10
CA PHE A 99 -2.68 -5.32 12.10
C PHE A 99 -2.89 -6.22 10.91
N LEU A 100 -2.78 -5.66 9.71
CA LEU A 100 -2.95 -6.38 8.48
C LEU A 100 -1.63 -6.42 7.72
N ASN A 101 -1.33 -7.57 7.13
CA ASN A 101 -0.17 -7.72 6.28
C ASN A 101 -0.64 -7.65 4.83
N LEU A 102 -0.20 -6.64 4.11
CA LEU A 102 -0.61 -6.42 2.73
C LEU A 102 0.14 -7.37 1.81
N LEU A 103 -0.61 -8.14 1.02
CA LEU A 103 -0.01 -9.07 0.06
C LEU A 103 0.16 -8.43 -1.31
N ALA A 104 -0.87 -7.73 -1.79
CA ALA A 104 -0.82 -7.16 -3.14
C ALA A 104 -1.90 -6.11 -3.36
N LEU A 105 -1.62 -5.21 -4.31
CA LEU A 105 -2.62 -4.37 -4.95
C LEU A 105 -2.75 -4.86 -6.39
N LYS A 106 -3.98 -5.08 -6.84
CA LYS A 106 -4.22 -5.59 -8.19
C LYS A 106 -5.36 -4.83 -8.84
N LEU A 107 -5.23 -4.62 -10.13
CA LEU A 107 -6.32 -4.11 -10.95
C LEU A 107 -7.20 -5.30 -11.32
N LEU A 108 -8.43 -5.33 -10.79
CA LEU A 108 -9.35 -6.45 -11.03
C LEU A 108 -10.13 -6.28 -12.32
N ALA A 109 -10.43 -5.03 -12.68
CA ALA A 109 -11.20 -4.76 -13.88
C ALA A 109 -10.72 -3.48 -14.52
N MET A 110 -10.50 -3.56 -15.84
CA MET A 110 -10.26 -2.38 -16.65
C MET A 110 -11.59 -1.70 -16.90
N PRO A 111 -11.62 -0.37 -16.98
CA PRO A 111 -12.86 0.30 -17.30
C PRO A 111 -13.28 -0.04 -18.71
N LYS A 112 -14.54 -0.41 -18.84
CA LYS A 112 -15.20 -0.36 -20.13
C LYS A 112 -15.62 1.09 -20.36
N GLN A 113 -16.13 1.39 -21.53
CA GLN A 113 -16.62 2.73 -21.81
C GLN A 113 -17.51 3.21 -20.65
N ASP A 114 -17.16 4.36 -20.07
CA ASP A 114 -17.91 5.01 -18.97
C ASP A 114 -17.91 4.23 -17.64
N SER A 115 -16.99 3.29 -17.44
CA SER A 115 -16.90 2.62 -16.15
C SER A 115 -15.58 2.95 -15.47
N ASP A 116 -15.53 2.65 -14.15
CA ASP A 116 -14.38 2.96 -13.30
C ASP A 116 -13.44 1.76 -13.21
N TYR A 117 -12.23 2.02 -12.75
CA TYR A 117 -11.28 0.96 -12.41
C TYR A 117 -11.67 0.33 -11.07
N LEU A 118 -11.34 -0.94 -10.92
CA LEU A 118 -11.51 -1.64 -9.65
C LEU A 118 -10.16 -2.16 -9.17
N ILE A 119 -9.71 -1.65 -8.04
CA ILE A 119 -8.43 -2.02 -7.44
C ILE A 119 -8.70 -2.81 -6.17
N GLU A 120 -8.02 -3.95 -6.03
CA GLU A 120 -8.14 -4.76 -4.83
C GLU A 120 -6.86 -4.74 -4.02
N LEU A 121 -6.99 -4.48 -2.71
CA LEU A 121 -5.94 -4.70 -1.73
C LEU A 121 -6.25 -6.03 -1.05
N SER A 122 -5.33 -6.99 -1.17
CA SER A 122 -5.49 -8.29 -0.52
C SER A 122 -4.52 -8.40 0.66
N PHE A 123 -5.03 -8.96 1.76
CA PHE A 123 -4.28 -9.06 3.00
C PHE A 123 -4.14 -10.52 3.40
N SER A 124 -3.09 -10.80 4.16
CA SER A 124 -2.85 -12.12 4.68
C SER A 124 -4.01 -12.56 5.58
N GLY A 125 -4.41 -13.82 5.49
CA GLY A 125 -5.49 -14.37 6.30
C GLY A 125 -6.87 -14.24 5.70
N GLY A 126 -7.02 -13.58 4.55
CA GLY A 126 -8.27 -13.55 3.81
C GLY A 126 -8.98 -12.22 3.66
N PRO A 127 -8.74 -11.22 4.53
CA PRO A 127 -9.40 -9.93 4.33
C PRO A 127 -9.00 -9.29 3.02
N SER A 128 -9.92 -8.56 2.41
CA SER A 128 -9.62 -7.76 1.23
C SER A 128 -10.45 -6.50 1.22
N MET A 129 -9.97 -5.52 0.46
CA MET A 129 -10.65 -4.25 0.27
C MET A 129 -10.63 -3.93 -1.21
N ARG A 130 -11.77 -3.56 -1.76
CA ARG A 130 -11.90 -3.17 -3.16
C ARG A 130 -12.24 -1.70 -3.24
N LEU A 131 -11.47 -0.98 -4.04
CA LEU A 131 -11.65 0.44 -4.25
C LEU A 131 -12.11 0.66 -5.68
N THR A 132 -13.24 1.33 -5.84
CA THR A 132 -13.69 1.80 -7.15
C THR A 132 -13.12 3.18 -7.36
N VAL A 133 -12.32 3.37 -8.42
CA VAL A 133 -11.66 4.64 -8.68
C VAL A 133 -11.96 5.12 -10.10
N LYS A 134 -12.17 6.42 -10.25
CA LYS A 134 -12.42 7.03 -11.55
C LYS A 134 -11.18 7.00 -12.43
N GLN A 135 -10.01 7.07 -11.80
CA GLN A 135 -8.73 6.98 -12.46
C GLN A 135 -7.70 6.47 -11.44
N ILE A 136 -6.60 5.92 -11.92
CA ILE A 136 -5.53 5.49 -11.05
C ILE A 136 -4.70 6.71 -10.66
N ASP A 137 -4.68 7.01 -9.37
CA ASP A 137 -3.96 8.17 -8.85
C ASP A 137 -3.53 7.84 -7.42
N ILE A 138 -2.32 7.31 -7.29
CA ILE A 138 -1.78 6.83 -6.03
C ILE A 138 -0.47 7.54 -5.75
N VAL A 139 -0.30 7.98 -4.52
CA VAL A 139 0.95 8.57 -4.07
C VAL A 139 1.47 7.77 -2.89
N LEU A 140 2.72 7.36 -2.98
CA LEU A 140 3.47 6.80 -1.86
C LEU A 140 4.50 7.82 -1.42
N CYS A 141 4.60 8.02 -0.12
CA CYS A 141 5.56 8.97 0.42
C CYS A 141 6.07 8.46 1.77
N ASP A 142 7.36 8.17 1.85
CA ASP A 142 7.95 7.82 3.14
C ASP A 142 7.83 9.01 4.08
N LEU A 143 7.48 8.73 5.31
CA LEU A 143 7.18 9.75 6.31
C LEU A 143 8.37 10.08 7.22
N ASP A 144 9.42 9.29 7.12
CA ASP A 144 10.61 9.47 7.96
C ASP A 144 11.63 10.38 7.31
#